data_9ab2667e6575c092b341782128920567
#
_entry.id   9ab2667e6575c092b341782128920567
#
_cell.length_a   1.000
_cell.length_b   1.000
_cell.length_c   1.000
_cell.angle_alpha   90.00
_cell.angle_beta   90.00
_cell.angle_gamma   90.00
#
_symmetry.space_group_name_H-M   'P 1'
#
loop_
_entity.id
_entity.type
_entity.pdbx_description
1 polymer ?
#
loop_
_entity_poly.entity_id
_entity_poly.type
_entity_poly.pdbx_seq_one_letter_code
_entity_poly.pdbx_strand_id
1 'polypeptide(L)'
;MHYSRLCAVLIDCKTSDVDEAARFWGEALGRPVDPSHPGTRGGYRMLETPPDEPIVQIQRVNHDSRVHIDIETDDIPAEVTRLGKLGAKVVDQLERWVVMQAPTGQRFCVVRVQRPGFPKNAKRWD
;
A
#
# COMPACT_ATOMS: atom_id res chain seq x y z
N MET A 1 -13.52 12.06 -14.27
CA MET A 1 -12.44 12.74 -13.56
C MET A 1 -12.24 12.12 -12.19
N HIS A 2 -11.01 11.75 -11.85
CA HIS A 2 -10.67 11.21 -10.55
C HIS A 2 -9.21 11.54 -10.21
N TYR A 3 -8.81 11.27 -8.97
CA TYR A 3 -7.46 11.52 -8.49
C TYR A 3 -6.83 10.23 -7.99
N SER A 4 -5.50 10.13 -8.10
CA SER A 4 -4.74 9.05 -7.49
C SER A 4 -3.32 9.50 -7.14
N ARG A 5 -2.70 8.75 -6.21
CA ARG A 5 -1.30 8.95 -5.83
C ARG A 5 -0.76 7.71 -5.14
N LEU A 6 0.56 7.65 -5.00
CA LEU A 6 1.19 6.62 -4.18
C LEU A 6 0.68 6.74 -2.74
N CYS A 7 0.14 5.67 -2.20
CA CYS A 7 -0.37 5.60 -0.83
C CYS A 7 0.67 5.03 0.12
N ALA A 8 1.16 3.85 -0.19
CA ALA A 8 1.96 3.08 0.76
C ALA A 8 2.98 2.20 0.06
N VAL A 9 4.06 1.95 0.79
CA VAL A 9 5.01 0.88 0.50
C VAL A 9 4.79 -0.20 1.56
N LEU A 10 4.46 -1.41 1.13
CA LEU A 10 4.29 -2.55 2.02
C LEU A 10 5.50 -3.46 1.91
N ILE A 11 6.13 -3.70 3.05
CA ILE A 11 7.26 -4.62 3.14
C ILE A 11 6.71 -5.97 3.59
N ASP A 12 6.60 -6.88 2.63
CA ASP A 12 6.07 -8.22 2.87
C ASP A 12 7.17 -9.12 3.38
N CYS A 13 7.02 -9.60 4.60
CA CYS A 13 8.06 -10.35 5.30
C CYS A 13 7.61 -11.80 5.51
N LYS A 14 8.37 -12.73 4.96
CA LYS A 14 8.19 -14.15 5.27
C LYS A 14 8.79 -14.40 6.64
N THR A 15 7.95 -14.44 7.66
CA THR A 15 8.37 -14.56 9.05
C THR A 15 7.28 -15.19 9.89
N SER A 16 7.67 -15.80 11.00
CA SER A 16 6.73 -16.24 12.05
C SER A 16 6.50 -15.16 13.11
N ASP A 17 7.28 -14.07 13.08
CA ASP A 17 7.23 -13.00 14.08
C ASP A 17 7.21 -11.63 13.40
N VAL A 18 5.99 -11.11 13.19
CA VAL A 18 5.81 -9.81 12.54
C VAL A 18 6.33 -8.66 13.40
N ASP A 19 6.34 -8.80 14.72
CA ASP A 19 6.85 -7.73 15.60
C ASP A 19 8.36 -7.59 15.48
N GLU A 20 9.08 -8.69 15.32
CA GLU A 20 10.53 -8.65 15.09
C GLU A 20 10.84 -8.00 13.73
N ALA A 21 10.11 -8.38 12.68
CA ALA A 21 10.26 -7.77 11.36
C ALA A 21 9.98 -6.27 11.40
N ALA A 22 8.90 -5.87 12.07
CA ALA A 22 8.53 -4.46 12.18
C ALA A 22 9.56 -3.66 12.99
N ARG A 23 10.13 -4.27 14.03
CA ARG A 23 11.18 -3.61 14.80
C ARG A 23 12.42 -3.34 13.95
N PHE A 24 12.84 -4.32 13.15
CA PHE A 24 13.98 -4.12 12.24
C PHE A 24 13.74 -2.95 11.31
N TRP A 25 12.62 -2.95 10.61
CA TRP A 25 12.33 -1.91 9.63
C TRP A 25 12.07 -0.56 10.27
N GLY A 26 11.43 -0.54 11.44
CA GLY A 26 11.23 0.68 12.20
C GLY A 26 12.55 1.32 12.62
N GLU A 27 13.49 0.53 13.11
CA GLU A 27 14.82 1.02 13.47
C GLU A 27 15.63 1.43 12.23
N ALA A 28 15.57 0.64 11.17
CA ALA A 28 16.28 0.93 9.93
C ALA A 28 15.84 2.26 9.30
N LEU A 29 14.56 2.57 9.36
CA LEU A 29 13.97 3.77 8.74
C LEU A 29 13.81 4.93 9.70
N GLY A 30 14.05 4.72 11.00
CA GLY A 30 13.79 5.75 12.01
C GLY A 30 12.30 6.04 12.20
N ARG A 31 11.43 5.04 11.93
CA ARG A 31 9.97 5.16 12.06
C ARG A 31 9.49 4.03 12.98
N PRO A 32 9.28 4.28 14.27
CA PRO A 32 8.80 3.24 15.18
C PRO A 32 7.40 2.76 14.80
N VAL A 33 7.04 1.57 15.26
CA VAL A 33 5.68 1.06 15.09
C VAL A 33 4.70 1.96 15.83
N ASP A 34 3.58 2.29 15.18
CA ASP A 34 2.45 2.96 15.82
C ASP A 34 1.47 1.88 16.33
N PRO A 35 1.48 1.58 17.65
CA PRO A 35 0.67 0.49 18.18
C PRO A 35 -0.83 0.79 18.20
N SER A 36 -1.20 2.07 18.15
CA SER A 36 -2.61 2.50 18.20
C SER A 36 -3.24 2.63 16.81
N HIS A 37 -2.46 2.56 15.75
CA HIS A 37 -2.99 2.72 14.40
C HIS A 37 -3.86 1.52 14.01
N PRO A 38 -5.05 1.75 13.37
CA PRO A 38 -5.91 0.65 12.93
C PRO A 38 -5.21 -0.33 11.98
N GLY A 39 -4.16 0.11 11.27
CA GLY A 39 -3.34 -0.73 10.40
C GLY A 39 -2.36 -1.65 11.15
N THR A 40 -2.20 -1.47 12.47
CA THR A 40 -1.40 -2.35 13.31
C THR A 40 -2.31 -3.39 13.95
N ARG A 41 -2.55 -4.48 13.21
CA ARG A 41 -3.43 -5.56 13.65
C ARG A 41 -3.08 -6.85 12.92
N GLY A 42 -3.30 -7.99 13.57
CA GLY A 42 -3.05 -9.30 12.96
C GLY A 42 -1.64 -9.40 12.43
N GLY A 43 -1.49 -9.72 11.16
CA GLY A 43 -0.20 -9.81 10.46
C GLY A 43 0.35 -8.48 9.95
N TYR A 44 -0.23 -7.34 10.33
CA TYR A 44 0.17 -6.02 9.86
C TYR A 44 0.71 -5.16 11.00
N ARG A 45 1.74 -4.36 10.70
CA ARG A 45 2.26 -3.34 11.61
C ARG A 45 2.48 -2.04 10.84
N MET A 46 1.83 -0.98 11.28
CA MET A 46 1.97 0.35 10.69
C MET A 46 3.14 1.06 11.36
N LEU A 47 4.06 1.58 10.57
CA LEU A 47 5.11 2.45 11.10
C LEU A 47 4.60 3.90 11.18
N GLU A 48 5.09 4.67 12.15
CA GLU A 48 4.81 6.09 12.20
C GLU A 48 5.24 6.76 10.90
N THR A 49 4.36 7.57 10.32
CA THR A 49 4.60 8.16 8.99
C THR A 49 4.38 9.67 9.04
N PRO A 50 5.37 10.46 8.60
CA PRO A 50 5.15 11.90 8.40
C PRO A 50 4.00 12.13 7.40
N PRO A 51 3.18 13.19 7.60
CA PRO A 51 1.99 13.41 6.75
C PRO A 51 2.30 13.62 5.28
N ASP A 52 3.50 14.06 4.93
CA ASP A 52 3.93 14.35 3.56
C ASP A 52 4.64 13.19 2.88
N GLU A 53 4.74 12.03 3.54
CA GLU A 53 5.40 10.86 3.00
C GLU A 53 4.43 9.69 2.81
N PRO A 54 4.73 8.76 1.91
CA PRO A 54 3.95 7.53 1.80
C PRO A 54 4.03 6.71 3.09
N ILE A 55 2.95 6.00 3.37
CA ILE A 55 2.89 5.06 4.48
C ILE A 55 3.91 3.93 4.25
N VAL A 56 4.56 3.48 5.31
CA VAL A 56 5.32 2.22 5.31
C VAL A 56 4.64 1.26 6.27
N GLN A 57 4.23 0.12 5.76
CA GLN A 57 3.53 -0.91 6.53
C GLN A 57 4.25 -2.23 6.37
N ILE A 58 4.37 -2.97 7.45
CA ILE A 58 4.97 -4.31 7.46
C ILE A 58 3.85 -5.33 7.43
N GLN A 59 3.99 -6.33 6.56
CA GLN A 59 3.02 -7.41 6.45
C GLN A 59 3.71 -8.76 6.57
N ARG A 60 3.17 -9.63 7.43
CA ARG A 60 3.60 -11.03 7.47
C ARG A 60 2.98 -11.79 6.31
N VAL A 61 3.81 -12.54 5.57
CA VAL A 61 3.38 -13.34 4.44
C VAL A 61 3.97 -14.74 4.51
N ASN A 62 3.40 -15.67 3.76
CA ASN A 62 3.89 -17.05 3.67
C ASN A 62 4.73 -17.30 2.42
N HIS A 63 4.68 -16.42 1.44
CA HIS A 63 5.52 -16.47 0.25
C HIS A 63 6.86 -15.77 0.51
N ASP A 64 7.76 -15.81 -0.46
CA ASP A 64 9.06 -15.13 -0.33
C ASP A 64 8.88 -13.64 -0.09
N SER A 65 9.76 -13.08 0.72
CA SER A 65 9.75 -11.65 1.06
C SER A 65 9.86 -10.80 -0.19
N ARG A 66 9.07 -9.74 -0.24
CA ARG A 66 9.04 -8.79 -1.37
C ARG A 66 8.45 -7.47 -0.90
N VAL A 67 8.50 -6.47 -1.76
CA VAL A 67 7.89 -5.17 -1.50
C VAL A 67 6.81 -4.97 -2.56
N HIS A 68 5.64 -4.46 -2.15
CA HIS A 68 4.64 -4.00 -3.09
C HIS A 68 4.16 -2.61 -2.72
N ILE A 69 3.49 -1.93 -3.63
CA ILE A 69 2.97 -0.60 -3.40
C ILE A 69 1.45 -0.59 -3.48
N ASP A 70 0.85 0.36 -2.76
CA ASP A 70 -0.57 0.69 -2.89
C ASP A 70 -0.70 2.05 -3.56
N ILE A 71 -1.64 2.15 -4.49
CA ILE A 71 -2.08 3.39 -5.11
C ILE A 71 -3.43 3.74 -4.49
N GLU A 72 -3.55 4.92 -3.89
CA GLU A 72 -4.85 5.35 -3.37
C GLU A 72 -5.57 6.26 -4.35
N THR A 73 -6.88 6.14 -4.35
CA THR A 73 -7.74 6.88 -5.28
C THR A 73 -9.11 7.15 -4.66
N ASP A 74 -9.76 8.21 -5.13
CA ASP A 74 -11.15 8.50 -4.79
C ASP A 74 -12.16 7.77 -5.69
N ASP A 75 -11.68 7.00 -6.68
CA ASP A 75 -12.55 6.23 -7.58
C ASP A 75 -11.81 4.98 -8.06
N ILE A 76 -11.98 3.89 -7.32
CA ILE A 76 -11.28 2.63 -7.61
C ILE A 76 -11.63 2.11 -9.02
N PRO A 77 -12.89 2.02 -9.44
CA PRO A 77 -13.20 1.54 -10.80
C PRO A 77 -12.54 2.37 -11.90
N ALA A 78 -12.55 3.70 -11.77
CA ALA A 78 -11.92 4.58 -12.75
C ALA A 78 -10.40 4.39 -12.79
N GLU A 79 -9.77 4.27 -11.64
CA GLU A 79 -8.33 4.06 -11.57
C GLU A 79 -7.93 2.69 -12.14
N VAL A 80 -8.68 1.64 -11.84
CA VAL A 80 -8.46 0.31 -12.41
C VAL A 80 -8.57 0.34 -13.93
N THR A 81 -9.58 1.05 -14.46
CA THR A 81 -9.73 1.22 -15.91
C THR A 81 -8.54 1.95 -16.53
N ARG A 82 -8.10 3.04 -15.87
CA ARG A 82 -6.94 3.80 -16.34
C ARG A 82 -5.68 2.94 -16.39
N LEU A 83 -5.41 2.22 -15.31
CA LEU A 83 -4.23 1.35 -15.20
C LEU A 83 -4.31 0.16 -16.18
N GLY A 84 -5.52 -0.35 -16.44
CA GLY A 84 -5.74 -1.38 -17.44
C GLY A 84 -5.34 -0.93 -18.83
N LYS A 85 -5.62 0.34 -19.18
CA LYS A 85 -5.21 0.91 -20.47
C LYS A 85 -3.69 1.05 -20.58
N LEU A 86 -2.99 1.12 -19.44
CA LEU A 86 -1.52 1.15 -19.41
C LEU A 86 -0.92 -0.26 -19.45
N GLY A 87 -1.74 -1.30 -19.44
CA GLY A 87 -1.28 -2.69 -19.55
C GLY A 87 -1.36 -3.50 -18.26
N ALA A 88 -1.83 -2.93 -17.17
CA ALA A 88 -2.03 -3.67 -15.93
C ALA A 88 -3.25 -4.59 -16.03
N LYS A 89 -3.23 -5.69 -15.29
CA LYS A 89 -4.32 -6.66 -15.25
C LYS A 89 -4.85 -6.81 -13.84
N VAL A 90 -6.17 -6.99 -13.71
CA VAL A 90 -6.77 -7.34 -12.43
C VAL A 90 -6.43 -8.78 -12.11
N VAL A 91 -5.89 -9.00 -10.91
CA VAL A 91 -5.58 -10.34 -10.40
C VAL A 91 -6.66 -10.82 -9.45
N ASP A 92 -7.11 -9.92 -8.56
CA ASP A 92 -8.13 -10.25 -7.57
C ASP A 92 -8.91 -8.98 -7.23
N GLN A 93 -10.22 -9.11 -7.14
CA GLN A 93 -11.09 -7.98 -6.78
C GLN A 93 -11.72 -8.27 -5.44
N LEU A 94 -11.27 -7.55 -4.42
CA LEU A 94 -11.76 -7.67 -3.06
C LEU A 94 -12.79 -6.57 -2.78
N GLU A 95 -13.46 -6.65 -1.65
CA GLU A 95 -14.53 -5.70 -1.32
C GLU A 95 -14.02 -4.25 -1.24
N ARG A 96 -12.81 -4.05 -0.69
CA ARG A 96 -12.28 -2.72 -0.39
C ARG A 96 -11.07 -2.31 -1.22
N TRP A 97 -10.49 -3.23 -1.96
CA TRP A 97 -9.34 -2.94 -2.82
C TRP A 97 -9.26 -3.94 -3.96
N VAL A 98 -8.45 -3.59 -4.94
CA VAL A 98 -8.22 -4.43 -6.11
C VAL A 98 -6.74 -4.74 -6.20
N VAL A 99 -6.40 -6.02 -6.34
CA VAL A 99 -5.02 -6.45 -6.60
C VAL A 99 -4.81 -6.48 -8.11
N MET A 100 -3.76 -5.81 -8.57
CA MET A 100 -3.40 -5.75 -9.97
C MET A 100 -1.99 -6.28 -10.20
N GLN A 101 -1.69 -6.57 -11.46
CA GLN A 101 -0.35 -6.94 -11.88
C GLN A 101 0.11 -5.99 -12.99
N ALA A 102 1.28 -5.39 -12.79
CA ALA A 102 1.90 -4.52 -13.77
C ALA A 102 2.38 -5.32 -14.99
N PRO A 103 2.58 -4.66 -16.17
CA PRO A 103 3.16 -5.34 -17.33
C PRO A 103 4.51 -6.01 -17.06
N THR A 104 5.24 -5.50 -16.07
CA THR A 104 6.55 -6.04 -15.67
C THR A 104 6.46 -7.12 -14.59
N GLY A 105 5.23 -7.52 -14.21
CA GLY A 105 5.00 -8.65 -13.33
C GLY A 105 4.78 -8.34 -11.84
N GLN A 106 5.06 -7.11 -11.40
CA GLN A 106 4.87 -6.76 -10.00
C GLN A 106 3.38 -6.70 -9.64
N ARG A 107 3.04 -7.23 -8.47
CA ARG A 107 1.73 -7.06 -7.87
C ARG A 107 1.66 -5.74 -7.14
N PHE A 108 0.52 -5.08 -7.21
CA PHE A 108 0.23 -3.86 -6.46
C PHE A 108 -1.26 -3.77 -6.19
N CYS A 109 -1.64 -2.88 -5.28
CA CYS A 109 -3.05 -2.73 -4.92
C CYS A 109 -3.55 -1.32 -5.21
N VAL A 110 -4.81 -1.25 -5.62
CA VAL A 110 -5.56 0.00 -5.75
C VAL A 110 -6.50 0.07 -4.57
N VAL A 111 -6.36 1.10 -3.74
CA VAL A 111 -7.04 1.20 -2.45
C VAL A 111 -7.78 2.54 -2.32
N ARG A 112 -8.67 2.62 -1.33
CA ARG A 112 -9.31 3.88 -0.96
C ARG A 112 -8.28 4.82 -0.32
N VAL A 113 -8.60 6.11 -0.31
CA VAL A 113 -7.74 7.14 0.27
C VAL A 113 -7.47 6.84 1.74
N GLN A 114 -6.20 6.83 2.13
CA GLN A 114 -5.74 6.55 3.48
C GLN A 114 -4.84 7.65 4.05
N ARG A 115 -4.09 8.35 3.19
CA ARG A 115 -3.17 9.40 3.63
C ARG A 115 -3.90 10.73 3.76
N PRO A 116 -3.50 11.59 4.72
CA PRO A 116 -4.11 12.91 4.87
C PRO A 116 -3.82 13.81 3.68
N GLY A 117 -4.63 14.87 3.52
CA GLY A 117 -4.40 15.92 2.53
C GLY A 117 -4.85 15.60 1.10
N PHE A 118 -5.47 14.46 0.86
CA PHE A 118 -6.00 14.13 -0.47
C PHE A 118 -7.14 15.10 -0.84
N PRO A 119 -7.21 15.60 -2.10
CA PRO A 119 -6.41 15.25 -3.28
C PRO A 119 -5.15 16.10 -3.47
N LYS A 120 -4.76 16.89 -2.48
CA LYS A 120 -3.51 17.65 -2.55
C LYS A 120 -2.34 16.68 -2.76
N ASN A 121 -1.45 17.03 -3.66
CA ASN A 121 -0.32 16.19 -4.08
C ASN A 121 -0.76 14.89 -4.79
N ALA A 122 -2.02 14.79 -5.20
CA ALA A 122 -2.48 13.72 -6.07
C ALA A 122 -2.52 14.19 -7.53
N LYS A 123 -2.49 13.24 -8.44
CA LYS A 123 -2.65 13.51 -9.86
C LYS A 123 -4.11 13.45 -10.25
N ARG A 124 -4.54 14.41 -11.04
CA ARG A 124 -5.88 14.42 -11.62
C ARG A 124 -5.87 13.72 -12.96
N TRP A 125 -6.85 12.87 -13.15
CA TRP A 125 -7.04 12.12 -14.40
C TRP A 125 -8.45 12.43 -14.95
N ASP A 126 -8.50 12.80 -16.21
CA ASP A 126 -9.77 13.11 -16.89
C ASP A 126 -10.29 11.96 -17.72
#